data_8590e6145c17706bf1fee12870217e54
#
_entry.id   8590e6145c17706bf1fee12870217e54
#
_cell.length_a   1.000
_cell.length_b   1.000
_cell.length_c   1.000
_cell.angle_alpha   90.00
_cell.angle_beta   90.00
_cell.angle_gamma   90.00
#
_symmetry.space_group_name_H-M   'P 1'
#
loop_
_entity.id
_entity.type
_entity.pdbx_description
1 polymer ?
#
loop_
_entity_poly.entity_id
_entity_poly.type
_entity_poly.pdbx_seq_one_letter_code
_entity_poly.pdbx_strand_id
1 'polypeptide(L)'
;TFHTDEGLSSSTFGFAGRGAAMAGEIANSIFKPFFLGRDPLYREKHWHEYRTADRWWNHAPIYSYGPFDINCWLLSSMKAEQPLYKYIGAYRDSVPIYGSSLVLNSPEAYAKEAVEYKNKGFNAYKLHPPGNYDFDLEAHKAVRKAVGEDFKLMSDPVAPYTFEQALRFGR
;
A
#
# COMPACT_ATOMS: atom_id res chain seq x y z
N THR A 1 -10.81 14.22 -1.06
CA THR A 1 -10.51 15.23 -2.09
C THR A 1 -10.10 16.52 -1.41
N PHE A 2 -9.07 17.17 -1.95
CA PHE A 2 -8.69 18.54 -1.65
C PHE A 2 -9.10 19.45 -2.81
N HIS A 3 -9.58 20.64 -2.48
CA HIS A 3 -9.89 21.71 -3.43
C HIS A 3 -9.11 22.96 -3.00
N THR A 4 -8.49 23.64 -3.95
CA THR A 4 -7.79 24.90 -3.71
C THR A 4 -8.57 26.08 -4.22
N ASP A 5 -8.29 27.27 -3.72
CA ASP A 5 -8.81 28.55 -4.20
C ASP A 5 -8.34 28.91 -5.62
N GLU A 6 -7.23 28.31 -6.08
CA GLU A 6 -6.75 28.42 -7.46
C GLU A 6 -7.47 27.47 -8.44
N GLY A 7 -8.46 26.69 -8.00
CA GLY A 7 -9.23 25.77 -8.84
C GLY A 7 -8.60 24.39 -9.07
N LEU A 8 -7.45 24.09 -8.46
CA LEU A 8 -6.87 22.74 -8.50
C LEU A 8 -7.62 21.80 -7.56
N SER A 9 -7.77 20.55 -7.97
CA SER A 9 -8.37 19.51 -7.15
C SER A 9 -7.58 18.21 -7.24
N SER A 10 -7.35 17.57 -6.10
CA SER A 10 -6.73 16.26 -6.03
C SER A 10 -7.57 15.29 -5.19
N SER A 11 -7.52 14.02 -5.54
CA SER A 11 -8.23 12.96 -4.82
C SER A 11 -7.31 11.77 -4.62
N THR A 12 -7.40 11.19 -3.44
CA THR A 12 -6.75 9.93 -3.10
C THR A 12 -7.65 9.14 -2.16
N PHE A 13 -7.25 7.92 -1.87
CA PHE A 13 -7.90 7.07 -0.89
C PHE A 13 -6.87 6.52 0.09
N GLY A 14 -7.31 6.21 1.29
CA GLY A 14 -6.52 5.50 2.29
C GLY A 14 -7.06 4.11 2.53
N PHE A 15 -6.19 3.18 2.86
CA PHE A 15 -6.61 1.86 3.29
C PHE A 15 -6.98 1.89 4.78
N ALA A 16 -8.21 1.52 5.10
CA ALA A 16 -8.68 1.45 6.48
C ALA A 16 -9.45 0.14 6.79
N GLY A 17 -9.69 -0.69 5.78
CA GLY A 17 -10.39 -1.96 5.95
C GLY A 17 -11.71 -1.79 6.68
N ARG A 18 -11.93 -2.60 7.73
CA ARG A 18 -13.14 -2.53 8.57
C ARG A 18 -13.24 -1.24 9.42
N GLY A 19 -12.13 -0.53 9.57
CA GLY A 19 -12.07 0.76 10.29
C GLY A 19 -12.41 1.98 9.44
N ALA A 20 -12.94 1.83 8.21
CA ALA A 20 -13.17 2.92 7.28
C ALA A 20 -14.07 4.05 7.86
N ALA A 21 -15.10 3.69 8.62
CA ALA A 21 -15.95 4.68 9.29
C ALA A 21 -15.15 5.51 10.31
N MET A 22 -14.34 4.85 11.13
CA MET A 22 -13.48 5.55 12.11
C MET A 22 -12.44 6.42 11.42
N ALA A 23 -11.84 5.96 10.32
CA ALA A 23 -10.92 6.76 9.53
C ALA A 23 -11.60 8.01 8.93
N GLY A 24 -12.86 7.91 8.55
CA GLY A 24 -13.70 9.04 8.13
C GLY A 24 -13.90 10.06 9.25
N GLU A 25 -14.17 9.61 10.46
CA GLU A 25 -14.31 10.49 11.64
C GLU A 25 -12.99 11.18 11.99
N ILE A 26 -11.88 10.47 11.97
CA ILE A 26 -10.54 11.05 12.16
C ILE A 26 -10.26 12.10 11.07
N ALA A 27 -10.60 11.81 9.81
CA ALA A 27 -10.43 12.76 8.72
C ALA A 27 -11.24 14.04 8.95
N ASN A 28 -12.50 13.93 9.39
CA ASN A 28 -13.36 15.08 9.63
C ASN A 28 -12.98 15.88 10.87
N SER A 29 -12.63 15.21 11.97
CA SER A 29 -12.40 15.87 13.26
C SER A 29 -10.97 16.40 13.43
N ILE A 30 -9.98 15.78 12.79
CA ILE A 30 -8.57 16.12 12.95
C ILE A 30 -8.01 16.74 11.68
N PHE A 31 -8.06 16.03 10.54
CA PHE A 31 -7.35 16.45 9.35
C PHE A 31 -8.05 17.56 8.57
N LYS A 32 -9.37 17.54 8.47
CA LYS A 32 -10.09 18.60 7.78
C LYS A 32 -9.84 19.97 8.42
N PRO A 33 -10.02 20.18 9.72
CA PRO A 33 -9.71 21.47 10.34
C PRO A 33 -8.21 21.81 10.30
N PHE A 34 -7.33 20.80 10.30
CA PHE A 34 -5.90 21.03 10.20
C PHE A 34 -5.49 21.59 8.83
N PHE A 35 -6.04 21.06 7.73
CA PHE A 35 -5.64 21.45 6.37
C PHE A 35 -6.42 22.63 5.80
N LEU A 36 -7.61 22.94 6.29
CA LEU A 36 -8.40 24.06 5.79
C LEU A 36 -7.67 25.40 5.91
N GLY A 37 -7.59 26.13 4.80
CA GLY A 37 -6.92 27.44 4.72
C GLY A 37 -5.40 27.38 4.73
N ARG A 38 -4.81 26.19 4.57
CA ARG A 38 -3.36 26.02 4.48
C ARG A 38 -2.90 25.84 3.05
N ASP A 39 -1.76 26.41 2.74
CA ASP A 39 -1.10 26.20 1.45
C ASP A 39 -0.55 24.76 1.36
N PRO A 40 -1.03 23.92 0.41
CA PRO A 40 -0.60 22.54 0.30
C PRO A 40 0.87 22.36 -0.11
N LEU A 41 1.54 23.41 -0.55
CA LEU A 41 2.96 23.34 -0.95
C LEU A 41 3.92 23.24 0.25
N TYR A 42 3.48 23.63 1.44
CA TYR A 42 4.29 23.56 2.67
C TYR A 42 4.25 22.18 3.34
N ARG A 43 4.46 21.10 2.59
CA ARG A 43 4.32 19.69 3.06
C ARG A 43 5.14 19.39 4.33
N GLU A 44 6.43 19.73 4.33
CA GLU A 44 7.31 19.50 5.47
C GLU A 44 6.84 20.24 6.72
N LYS A 45 6.41 21.49 6.56
CA LYS A 45 5.82 22.26 7.65
C LYS A 45 4.58 21.58 8.21
N HIS A 46 3.69 21.12 7.34
CA HIS A 46 2.47 20.42 7.76
C HIS A 46 2.79 19.13 8.50
N TRP A 47 3.74 18.36 8.00
CA TRP A 47 4.20 17.15 8.68
C TRP A 47 4.73 17.43 10.09
N HIS A 48 5.63 18.40 10.24
CA HIS A 48 6.18 18.76 11.55
C HIS A 48 5.13 19.29 12.51
N GLU A 49 4.25 20.16 12.07
CA GLU A 49 3.16 20.70 12.90
C GLU A 49 2.16 19.61 13.30
N TYR A 50 1.78 18.74 12.36
CA TYR A 50 0.92 17.60 12.64
C TYR A 50 1.57 16.67 13.68
N ARG A 51 2.82 16.29 13.51
CA ARG A 51 3.53 15.40 14.45
C ARG A 51 3.62 16.01 15.85
N THR A 52 3.77 17.31 15.95
CA THR A 52 3.79 18.01 17.24
C THR A 52 2.41 17.98 17.91
N ALA A 53 1.35 18.28 17.16
CA ALA A 53 -0.02 18.25 17.68
C ALA A 53 -0.47 16.79 18.01
N ASP A 54 -0.12 15.83 17.16
CA ASP A 54 -0.50 14.42 17.34
C ASP A 54 0.12 13.83 18.61
N ARG A 55 1.38 14.13 18.89
CA ARG A 55 2.08 13.65 20.09
C ARG A 55 1.36 14.01 21.39
N TRP A 56 0.72 15.18 21.44
CA TRP A 56 0.13 15.71 22.65
C TRP A 56 -1.40 15.55 22.73
N TRP A 57 -2.10 15.63 21.59
CA TRP A 57 -3.53 15.87 21.60
C TRP A 57 -4.37 14.92 20.76
N ASN A 58 -3.88 14.52 19.57
CA ASN A 58 -4.72 13.81 18.61
C ASN A 58 -4.64 12.30 18.74
N HIS A 59 -3.41 11.77 18.94
CA HIS A 59 -3.13 10.33 18.99
C HIS A 59 -3.74 9.54 17.82
N ALA A 60 -3.82 10.15 16.64
CA ALA A 60 -4.35 9.49 15.47
C ALA A 60 -3.32 8.49 14.90
N PRO A 61 -3.75 7.33 14.36
CA PRO A 61 -2.84 6.43 13.69
C PRO A 61 -2.07 7.14 12.58
N ILE A 62 -0.75 7.03 12.57
CA ILE A 62 0.12 7.77 11.67
C ILE A 62 -0.21 7.56 10.19
N TYR A 63 -0.63 6.36 9.81
CA TYR A 63 -1.06 6.07 8.45
C TYR A 63 -2.33 6.83 8.02
N SER A 64 -3.10 7.38 8.97
CA SER A 64 -4.26 8.23 8.66
C SER A 64 -3.86 9.56 8.05
N TYR A 65 -2.62 10.03 8.25
CA TYR A 65 -2.08 11.23 7.61
C TYR A 65 -1.76 11.01 6.12
N GLY A 66 -1.37 9.80 5.73
CA GLY A 66 -0.89 9.49 4.38
C GLY A 66 -1.76 10.01 3.24
N PRO A 67 -3.10 9.79 3.23
CA PRO A 67 -3.97 10.30 2.16
C PRO A 67 -3.93 11.82 2.01
N PHE A 68 -3.74 12.56 3.10
CA PHE A 68 -3.66 14.02 3.10
C PHE A 68 -2.32 14.51 2.54
N ASP A 69 -1.23 13.86 2.94
CA ASP A 69 0.10 14.13 2.40
C ASP A 69 0.18 13.86 0.89
N ILE A 70 -0.37 12.73 0.44
CA ILE A 70 -0.45 12.40 -0.98
C ILE A 70 -1.22 13.47 -1.76
N ASN A 71 -2.35 14.00 -1.23
CA ASN A 71 -3.07 15.08 -1.87
C ASN A 71 -2.21 16.37 -1.99
N CYS A 72 -1.42 16.70 -0.99
CA CYS A 72 -0.49 17.83 -1.07
C CYS A 72 0.59 17.62 -2.15
N TRP A 73 1.12 16.40 -2.28
CA TRP A 73 2.06 16.04 -3.34
C TRP A 73 1.43 16.12 -4.73
N LEU A 74 0.20 15.63 -4.88
CA LEU A 74 -0.54 15.71 -6.14
C LEU A 74 -0.80 17.17 -6.54
N LEU A 75 -1.28 18.01 -5.61
CA LEU A 75 -1.50 19.43 -5.88
C LEU A 75 -0.20 20.15 -6.27
N SER A 76 0.92 19.82 -5.59
CA SER A 76 2.22 20.38 -5.92
C SER A 76 2.69 19.99 -7.32
N SER A 77 2.51 18.74 -7.72
CA SER A 77 2.88 18.27 -9.06
C SER A 77 1.98 18.86 -10.15
N MET A 78 0.67 19.01 -9.86
CA MET A 78 -0.27 19.67 -10.77
C MET A 78 0.06 21.15 -10.94
N LYS A 79 0.41 21.86 -9.87
CA LYS A 79 0.85 23.27 -9.94
C LYS A 79 2.13 23.42 -10.75
N ALA A 80 3.02 22.44 -10.71
CA ALA A 80 4.25 22.39 -11.49
C ALA A 80 4.03 21.86 -12.93
N GLU A 81 2.80 21.52 -13.32
CA GLU A 81 2.45 20.93 -14.61
C GLU A 81 3.27 19.66 -14.95
N GLN A 82 3.58 18.87 -13.94
CA GLN A 82 4.38 17.65 -14.09
C GLN A 82 3.66 16.44 -13.51
N PRO A 83 3.79 15.24 -14.11
CA PRO A 83 3.39 14.01 -13.47
C PRO A 83 4.13 13.83 -12.14
N LEU A 84 3.42 13.33 -11.11
CA LEU A 84 3.99 13.21 -9.76
C LEU A 84 5.34 12.48 -9.74
N TYR A 85 5.49 11.37 -10.49
CA TYR A 85 6.74 10.62 -10.51
C TYR A 85 7.94 11.43 -11.05
N LYS A 86 7.70 12.34 -11.99
CA LYS A 86 8.73 13.26 -12.48
C LYS A 86 9.03 14.37 -11.47
N TYR A 87 7.98 14.90 -10.85
CA TYR A 87 8.08 15.96 -9.86
C TYR A 87 8.92 15.54 -8.63
N ILE A 88 8.81 14.29 -8.21
CA ILE A 88 9.62 13.73 -7.10
C ILE A 88 11.00 13.21 -7.53
N GLY A 89 11.43 13.41 -8.78
CA GLY A 89 12.73 12.98 -9.29
C GLY A 89 12.68 11.60 -9.94
N ALA A 90 12.16 11.53 -11.16
CA ALA A 90 12.03 10.29 -11.90
C ALA A 90 13.39 9.63 -12.18
N TYR A 91 13.50 8.34 -11.86
CA TYR A 91 14.64 7.50 -12.22
C TYR A 91 14.34 6.61 -13.44
N ARG A 92 13.08 6.22 -13.64
CA ARG A 92 12.63 5.33 -14.71
C ARG A 92 11.19 5.60 -15.12
N ASP A 93 10.83 5.22 -16.35
CA ASP A 93 9.45 5.35 -16.87
C ASP A 93 8.66 4.04 -16.75
N SER A 94 9.33 2.93 -16.41
CA SER A 94 8.70 1.64 -16.21
C SER A 94 9.31 0.90 -15.04
N VAL A 95 8.51 0.07 -14.39
CA VAL A 95 8.92 -0.79 -13.27
C VAL A 95 8.45 -2.22 -13.51
N PRO A 96 9.24 -3.25 -13.11
CA PRO A 96 8.76 -4.62 -13.08
C PRO A 96 7.60 -4.75 -12.10
N ILE A 97 6.59 -5.52 -12.48
CA ILE A 97 5.44 -5.82 -11.62
C ILE A 97 5.32 -7.32 -11.40
N TYR A 98 4.58 -7.70 -10.36
CA TYR A 98 4.22 -9.08 -10.06
C TYR A 98 2.72 -9.21 -9.83
N GLY A 99 2.18 -10.42 -10.06
CA GLY A 99 0.83 -10.77 -9.62
C GLY A 99 0.79 -10.94 -8.10
N SER A 100 -0.28 -10.50 -7.45
CA SER A 100 -0.45 -10.67 -6.00
C SER A 100 -1.82 -11.25 -5.71
N SER A 101 -1.86 -12.36 -4.97
CA SER A 101 -3.13 -12.95 -4.53
C SER A 101 -3.77 -12.17 -3.39
N LEU A 102 -5.05 -12.43 -3.20
CA LEU A 102 -5.71 -12.33 -1.89
C LEU A 102 -5.53 -13.64 -1.13
N VAL A 103 -6.15 -13.74 0.06
CA VAL A 103 -6.21 -15.01 0.78
C VAL A 103 -7.18 -15.95 0.04
N LEU A 104 -6.67 -17.09 -0.42
CA LEU A 104 -7.44 -18.10 -1.15
C LEU A 104 -7.67 -19.34 -0.27
N ASN A 105 -8.68 -20.13 -0.64
CA ASN A 105 -9.21 -21.21 0.21
C ASN A 105 -8.47 -22.55 0.07
N SER A 106 -7.61 -22.70 -0.95
CA SER A 106 -6.87 -23.96 -1.12
C SER A 106 -5.54 -23.74 -1.86
N PRO A 107 -4.54 -24.63 -1.67
CA PRO A 107 -3.28 -24.64 -2.42
C PRO A 107 -3.48 -24.68 -3.95
N GLU A 108 -4.50 -25.39 -4.43
CA GLU A 108 -4.80 -25.51 -5.86
C GLU A 108 -5.33 -24.18 -6.42
N ALA A 109 -6.08 -23.41 -5.62
CA ALA A 109 -6.55 -22.08 -6.03
C ALA A 109 -5.40 -21.12 -6.25
N TYR A 110 -4.40 -21.10 -5.35
CA TYR A 110 -3.16 -20.34 -5.54
C TYR A 110 -2.38 -20.81 -6.79
N ALA A 111 -2.25 -22.10 -6.99
CA ALA A 111 -1.56 -22.66 -8.14
C ALA A 111 -2.23 -22.25 -9.45
N LYS A 112 -3.55 -22.33 -9.53
CA LYS A 112 -4.35 -21.91 -10.68
C LYS A 112 -4.16 -20.42 -10.98
N GLU A 113 -4.30 -19.56 -9.97
CA GLU A 113 -4.15 -18.12 -10.12
C GLU A 113 -2.72 -17.75 -10.57
N ALA A 114 -1.69 -18.39 -10.00
CA ALA A 114 -0.30 -18.17 -10.39
C ALA A 114 -0.05 -18.53 -11.85
N VAL A 115 -0.64 -19.62 -12.36
CA VAL A 115 -0.57 -20.01 -13.78
C VAL A 115 -1.26 -18.96 -14.66
N GLU A 116 -2.39 -18.41 -14.23
CA GLU A 116 -3.08 -17.34 -14.95
C GLU A 116 -2.20 -16.10 -15.09
N TYR A 117 -1.52 -15.67 -14.00
CA TYR A 117 -0.55 -14.56 -14.06
C TYR A 117 0.63 -14.87 -14.97
N LYS A 118 1.18 -16.08 -14.88
CA LYS A 118 2.27 -16.51 -15.77
C LYS A 118 1.84 -16.44 -17.25
N ASN A 119 0.66 -16.91 -17.59
CA ASN A 119 0.12 -16.87 -18.95
C ASN A 119 -0.16 -15.44 -19.45
N LYS A 120 -0.41 -14.49 -18.53
CA LYS A 120 -0.50 -13.06 -18.84
C LYS A 120 0.84 -12.36 -19.02
N GLY A 121 1.96 -13.10 -18.90
CA GLY A 121 3.31 -12.56 -19.09
C GLY A 121 3.97 -11.99 -17.83
N PHE A 122 3.41 -12.20 -16.65
CA PHE A 122 4.07 -11.84 -15.40
C PHE A 122 5.25 -12.79 -15.12
N ASN A 123 6.31 -12.25 -14.53
CA ASN A 123 7.51 -13.01 -14.19
C ASN A 123 7.60 -13.38 -12.71
N ALA A 124 6.64 -12.97 -11.92
CA ALA A 124 6.61 -13.20 -10.49
C ALA A 124 5.18 -13.21 -9.94
N TYR A 125 5.00 -13.92 -8.84
CA TYR A 125 3.74 -14.00 -8.11
C TYR A 125 3.99 -13.96 -6.61
N LYS A 126 3.19 -13.16 -5.88
CA LYS A 126 3.22 -13.08 -4.42
C LYS A 126 1.97 -13.71 -3.84
N LEU A 127 2.16 -14.75 -3.03
CA LEU A 127 1.08 -15.34 -2.26
C LEU A 127 0.82 -14.50 -1.00
N HIS A 128 -0.47 -14.22 -0.73
CA HIS A 128 -0.95 -13.79 0.58
C HIS A 128 -1.67 -14.98 1.24
N PRO A 129 -0.93 -15.91 1.86
CA PRO A 129 -1.55 -17.05 2.50
C PRO A 129 -2.12 -16.66 3.88
N PRO A 130 -3.04 -17.48 4.46
CA PRO A 130 -3.74 -17.12 5.70
C PRO A 130 -2.89 -17.06 6.97
N GLY A 131 -1.63 -17.46 6.92
CA GLY A 131 -0.74 -17.47 8.08
C GLY A 131 -0.78 -18.78 8.89
N ASN A 132 -1.33 -19.84 8.32
CA ASN A 132 -1.19 -21.19 8.85
C ASN A 132 0.02 -21.86 8.20
N TYR A 133 1.04 -22.15 9.00
CA TYR A 133 2.33 -22.61 8.50
C TYR A 133 2.24 -23.81 7.54
N ASP A 134 1.49 -24.85 7.91
CA ASP A 134 1.40 -26.06 7.09
C ASP A 134 0.63 -25.83 5.79
N PHE A 135 -0.50 -25.14 5.88
CA PHE A 135 -1.27 -24.73 4.70
C PHE A 135 -0.46 -23.84 3.77
N ASP A 136 0.23 -22.85 4.33
CA ASP A 136 1.01 -21.89 3.56
C ASP A 136 2.17 -22.59 2.83
N LEU A 137 2.81 -23.56 3.49
CA LEU A 137 3.86 -24.37 2.88
C LEU A 137 3.33 -25.22 1.72
N GLU A 138 2.18 -25.86 1.90
CA GLU A 138 1.55 -26.64 0.82
C GLU A 138 1.08 -25.74 -0.34
N ALA A 139 0.58 -24.56 -0.07
CA ALA A 139 0.23 -23.58 -1.11
C ALA A 139 1.46 -23.18 -1.94
N HIS A 140 2.59 -22.91 -1.29
CA HIS A 140 3.84 -22.57 -2.01
C HIS A 140 4.37 -23.76 -2.84
N LYS A 141 4.33 -24.98 -2.31
CA LYS A 141 4.69 -26.18 -3.06
C LYS A 141 3.80 -26.39 -4.29
N ALA A 142 2.49 -26.22 -4.11
CA ALA A 142 1.52 -26.37 -5.22
C ALA A 142 1.78 -25.31 -6.32
N VAL A 143 2.02 -24.05 -5.93
CA VAL A 143 2.34 -22.99 -6.87
C VAL A 143 3.68 -23.28 -7.58
N ARG A 144 4.73 -23.64 -6.84
CA ARG A 144 6.03 -23.97 -7.42
C ARG A 144 5.94 -25.09 -8.45
N LYS A 145 5.21 -26.16 -8.12
CA LYS A 145 4.96 -27.27 -9.03
C LYS A 145 4.24 -26.84 -10.30
N ALA A 146 3.30 -25.90 -10.19
CA ALA A 146 2.48 -25.46 -11.32
C ALA A 146 3.20 -24.47 -12.25
N VAL A 147 4.02 -23.56 -11.69
CA VAL A 147 4.67 -22.51 -12.49
C VAL A 147 6.11 -22.84 -12.91
N GLY A 148 6.74 -23.86 -12.33
CA GLY A 148 8.14 -24.27 -12.62
C GLY A 148 9.18 -23.46 -11.85
N GLU A 149 10.45 -23.87 -11.96
CA GLU A 149 11.55 -23.37 -11.13
C GLU A 149 11.95 -21.91 -11.43
N ASP A 150 11.87 -21.48 -12.67
CA ASP A 150 12.32 -20.15 -13.11
C ASP A 150 11.36 -19.01 -12.74
N PHE A 151 10.12 -19.32 -12.36
CA PHE A 151 9.12 -18.32 -12.01
C PHE A 151 9.33 -17.83 -10.58
N LYS A 152 9.45 -16.53 -10.39
CA LYS A 152 9.72 -15.94 -9.08
C LYS A 152 8.51 -16.03 -8.17
N LEU A 153 8.70 -16.59 -6.97
CA LEU A 153 7.66 -16.64 -5.93
C LEU A 153 8.05 -15.76 -4.75
N MET A 154 7.06 -15.11 -4.19
CA MET A 154 7.16 -14.32 -2.97
C MET A 154 6.06 -14.74 -2.00
N SER A 155 6.32 -14.62 -0.72
CA SER A 155 5.37 -14.91 0.35
C SER A 155 5.13 -13.70 1.23
N ASP A 156 3.87 -13.40 1.54
CA ASP A 156 3.49 -12.34 2.46
C ASP A 156 2.32 -12.80 3.36
N PRO A 157 2.62 -13.60 4.40
CA PRO A 157 1.60 -14.11 5.33
C PRO A 157 1.19 -13.10 6.40
N VAL A 158 1.61 -11.82 6.27
CA VAL A 158 1.28 -10.72 7.21
C VAL A 158 1.76 -11.00 8.65
N ALA A 159 3.02 -11.44 8.78
CA ALA A 159 3.75 -11.62 10.04
C ALA A 159 3.12 -12.55 11.11
N PRO A 160 2.55 -13.73 10.76
CA PRO A 160 1.97 -14.64 11.74
C PRO A 160 3.01 -15.59 12.38
N TYR A 161 4.21 -15.72 11.76
CA TYR A 161 5.18 -16.74 12.13
C TYR A 161 6.08 -16.29 13.28
N THR A 162 6.46 -17.26 14.12
CA THR A 162 7.61 -17.10 14.99
C THR A 162 8.90 -17.01 14.19
N PHE A 163 9.99 -16.55 14.82
CA PHE A 163 11.29 -16.52 14.16
C PHE A 163 11.70 -17.89 13.58
N GLU A 164 11.51 -18.95 14.37
CA GLU A 164 11.86 -20.32 13.96
C GLU A 164 11.00 -20.79 12.78
N GLN A 165 9.70 -20.51 12.80
CA GLN A 165 8.80 -20.83 11.69
C GLN A 165 9.20 -20.07 10.42
N ALA A 166 9.47 -18.76 10.51
CA ALA A 166 9.90 -17.96 9.38
C ALA A 166 11.21 -18.47 8.79
N LEU A 167 12.20 -18.84 9.64
CA LEU A 167 13.48 -19.39 9.20
C LEU A 167 13.31 -20.73 8.49
N ARG A 168 12.46 -21.62 8.99
CA ARG A 168 12.17 -22.92 8.38
C ARG A 168 11.40 -22.78 7.06
N PHE A 169 10.50 -21.81 7.01
CA PHE A 169 9.70 -21.55 5.81
C PHE A 169 10.55 -21.00 4.65
N GLY A 170 11.54 -20.15 4.96
CA GLY A 170 12.41 -19.52 3.98
C GLY A 170 13.56 -20.41 3.45
N ARG A 171 13.74 -21.63 4.00
CA ARG A 171 14.73 -22.64 3.57
C ARG A 171 14.13 -23.67 2.64
#